data_b8f7a629d2407baa282adcca63ef1c05
#
_entry.id   b8f7a629d2407baa282adcca63ef1c05
#
_cell.length_a   1.000
_cell.length_b   1.000
_cell.length_c   1.000
_cell.angle_alpha   90.00
_cell.angle_beta   90.00
_cell.angle_gamma   90.00
#
_symmetry.space_group_name_H-M   'P 1'
#
loop_
_entity.id
_entity.type
_entity.pdbx_description
1 polymer ?
#
loop_
_entity_poly.entity_id
_entity_poly.type
_entity_poly.pdbx_seq_one_letter_code
_entity_poly.pdbx_strand_id
1 'polypeptide(L)'
;MINLEDKIFRYFQESIGVTMHIGENFTQEIISAVDIISSSLLSDGTIFTYGENEASIVSNFISTRLTTGCSIDRPPFKCLNINQTSSFNAQSRLLSSHSEKSDVLVTICNTDMSDDTSNLLKIANDSELSLINIMAFDNKNLSQSELYNKVTINLNGISKSALILAEIEISRCICSLIEESIFGV
;
A
#
# COMPACT_ATOMS: atom_id res chain seq x y z
N MET A 1 -22.26 -18.99 30.14
CA MET A 1 -21.31 -17.87 30.33
C MET A 1 -20.32 -17.93 29.19
N ILE A 2 -20.10 -16.83 28.51
CA ILE A 2 -19.12 -16.76 27.42
C ILE A 2 -17.75 -16.66 28.09
N ASN A 3 -16.87 -17.64 27.87
CA ASN A 3 -15.51 -17.60 28.38
C ASN A 3 -14.72 -16.54 27.58
N LEU A 4 -14.35 -15.44 28.20
CA LEU A 4 -13.58 -14.35 27.58
C LEU A 4 -12.17 -14.81 27.17
N GLU A 5 -11.55 -15.71 27.94
CA GLU A 5 -10.23 -16.25 27.62
C GLU A 5 -10.24 -16.99 26.28
N ASP A 6 -11.25 -17.86 26.05
CA ASP A 6 -11.41 -18.57 24.78
C ASP A 6 -11.63 -17.61 23.61
N LYS A 7 -12.35 -16.49 23.82
CA LYS A 7 -12.54 -15.47 22.77
C LYS A 7 -11.26 -14.73 22.44
N ILE A 8 -10.50 -14.34 23.45
CA ILE A 8 -9.20 -13.69 23.27
C ILE A 8 -8.27 -14.62 22.49
N PHE A 9 -8.18 -15.88 22.89
CA PHE A 9 -7.34 -16.86 22.22
C PHE A 9 -7.73 -17.06 20.74
N ARG A 10 -9.02 -17.21 20.45
CA ARG A 10 -9.52 -17.32 19.06
C ARG A 10 -9.20 -16.09 18.23
N TYR A 11 -9.32 -14.89 18.80
CA TYR A 11 -8.98 -13.64 18.11
C TYR A 11 -7.53 -13.63 17.63
N PHE A 12 -6.59 -14.03 18.48
CA PHE A 12 -5.19 -14.13 18.09
C PHE A 12 -4.90 -15.29 17.14
N GLN A 13 -5.61 -16.40 17.26
CA GLN A 13 -5.51 -17.50 16.28
C GLN A 13 -5.98 -17.05 14.87
N GLU A 14 -7.07 -16.31 14.77
CA GLU A 14 -7.54 -15.72 13.52
C GLU A 14 -6.49 -14.80 12.93
N SER A 15 -5.86 -13.94 13.73
CA SER A 15 -4.79 -13.04 13.29
C SER A 15 -3.58 -13.80 12.73
N ILE A 16 -3.15 -14.88 13.38
CA ILE A 16 -2.09 -15.76 12.89
C ILE A 16 -2.50 -16.39 11.54
N GLY A 17 -3.74 -16.88 11.45
CA GLY A 17 -4.28 -17.47 10.22
C GLY A 17 -4.26 -16.49 9.05
N VAL A 18 -4.64 -15.23 9.28
CA VAL A 18 -4.58 -14.17 8.26
C VAL A 18 -3.14 -13.88 7.84
N THR A 19 -2.20 -13.78 8.78
CA THR A 19 -0.78 -13.54 8.46
C THR A 19 -0.19 -14.67 7.62
N MET A 20 -0.49 -15.92 7.95
CA MET A 20 -0.07 -17.08 7.15
C MET A 20 -0.69 -17.05 5.75
N HIS A 21 -2.00 -16.78 5.66
CA HIS A 21 -2.71 -16.67 4.39
C HIS A 21 -2.08 -15.62 3.45
N ILE A 22 -1.66 -14.48 3.99
CA ILE A 22 -0.97 -13.44 3.23
C ILE A 22 0.32 -13.98 2.64
N GLY A 23 1.17 -14.60 3.45
CA GLY A 23 2.45 -15.18 2.99
C GLY A 23 2.30 -16.26 1.93
N GLU A 24 1.23 -17.06 2.02
CA GLU A 24 0.97 -18.16 1.07
C GLU A 24 0.38 -17.68 -0.26
N ASN A 25 -0.45 -16.63 -0.26
CA ASN A 25 -1.27 -16.27 -1.42
C ASN A 25 -0.84 -15.00 -2.14
N PHE A 26 -0.06 -14.10 -1.51
CA PHE A 26 0.31 -12.81 -2.11
C PHE A 26 1.82 -12.62 -2.29
N THR A 27 2.60 -13.70 -2.22
CA THR A 27 4.07 -13.63 -2.35
C THR A 27 4.51 -12.97 -3.66
N GLN A 28 3.89 -13.32 -4.80
CA GLN A 28 4.29 -12.79 -6.11
C GLN A 28 3.96 -11.31 -6.27
N GLU A 29 2.79 -10.90 -5.79
CA GLU A 29 2.36 -9.50 -5.80
C GLU A 29 3.24 -8.64 -4.88
N ILE A 30 3.62 -9.17 -3.71
CA ILE A 30 4.54 -8.50 -2.79
C ILE A 30 5.92 -8.34 -3.43
N ILE A 31 6.48 -9.38 -4.04
CA ILE A 31 7.76 -9.31 -4.76
C ILE A 31 7.68 -8.24 -5.87
N SER A 32 6.64 -8.27 -6.69
CA SER A 32 6.45 -7.30 -7.76
C SER A 32 6.33 -5.87 -7.24
N ALA A 33 5.66 -5.66 -6.11
CA ALA A 33 5.57 -4.35 -5.47
C ALA A 33 6.94 -3.86 -4.96
N VAL A 34 7.73 -4.76 -4.35
CA VAL A 34 9.10 -4.47 -3.89
C VAL A 34 9.98 -4.08 -5.07
N ASP A 35 9.93 -4.83 -6.19
CA ASP A 35 10.73 -4.56 -7.39
C ASP A 35 10.40 -3.19 -8.00
N ILE A 36 9.11 -2.86 -8.10
CA ILE A 36 8.64 -1.56 -8.62
C ILE A 36 9.15 -0.42 -7.73
N ILE A 37 8.94 -0.51 -6.42
CA ILE A 37 9.32 0.56 -5.48
C ILE A 37 10.86 0.71 -5.45
N SER A 38 11.60 -0.40 -5.36
CA SER A 38 13.06 -0.36 -5.33
C SER A 38 13.64 0.23 -6.60
N SER A 39 13.10 -0.14 -7.78
CA SER A 39 13.52 0.42 -9.07
C SER A 39 13.25 1.92 -9.17
N SER A 40 12.10 2.38 -8.68
CA SER A 40 11.74 3.80 -8.59
C SER A 40 12.75 4.56 -7.70
N LEU A 41 12.97 4.08 -6.48
CA LEU A 41 13.90 4.71 -5.52
C LEU A 41 15.34 4.76 -6.05
N LEU A 42 15.81 3.73 -6.72
CA LEU A 42 17.13 3.69 -7.36
C LEU A 42 17.25 4.64 -8.56
N SER A 43 16.12 5.00 -9.16
CA SER A 43 16.01 5.98 -10.24
C SER A 43 15.69 7.40 -9.76
N ASP A 44 15.86 7.68 -8.46
CA ASP A 44 15.57 8.95 -7.79
C ASP A 44 14.06 9.32 -7.78
N GLY A 45 13.18 8.36 -8.01
CA GLY A 45 11.73 8.54 -7.99
C GLY A 45 11.15 8.74 -6.59
N THR A 46 9.94 9.23 -6.55
CA THR A 46 9.16 9.51 -5.33
C THR A 46 8.06 8.47 -5.14
N ILE A 47 7.89 8.01 -3.93
CA ILE A 47 6.79 7.11 -3.56
C ILE A 47 5.66 7.95 -2.95
N PHE A 48 4.55 8.04 -3.66
CA PHE A 48 3.32 8.62 -3.14
C PHE A 48 2.49 7.57 -2.45
N THR A 49 1.98 7.85 -1.25
CA THR A 49 1.09 6.94 -0.52
C THR A 49 -0.25 7.59 -0.27
N TYR A 50 -1.32 6.85 -0.48
CA TYR A 50 -2.69 7.27 -0.22
C TYR A 50 -3.51 6.14 0.36
N GLY A 51 -4.26 6.42 1.42
CA GLY A 51 -5.21 5.48 2.03
C GLY A 51 -6.56 6.12 2.20
N GLU A 52 -7.61 5.44 1.74
CA GLU A 52 -8.97 5.94 1.87
C GLU A 52 -9.53 5.67 3.27
N ASN A 53 -10.12 6.68 3.91
CA ASN A 53 -10.74 6.57 5.23
C ASN A 53 -9.78 5.97 6.29
N GLU A 54 -10.16 4.85 6.91
CA GLU A 54 -9.36 4.15 7.91
C GLU A 54 -8.02 3.65 7.36
N ALA A 55 -7.93 3.33 6.08
CA ALA A 55 -6.70 2.91 5.42
C ALA A 55 -5.63 4.02 5.35
N SER A 56 -5.99 5.28 5.66
CA SER A 56 -5.02 6.36 5.84
C SER A 56 -3.99 6.07 6.93
N ILE A 57 -4.30 5.24 7.91
CA ILE A 57 -3.37 4.75 8.93
C ILE A 57 -2.26 3.94 8.28
N VAL A 58 -2.62 3.07 7.33
CA VAL A 58 -1.67 2.19 6.62
C VAL A 58 -0.79 3.00 5.67
N SER A 59 -1.34 3.96 4.93
CA SER A 59 -0.55 4.85 4.07
C SER A 59 0.46 5.68 4.87
N ASN A 60 0.08 6.14 6.06
CA ASN A 60 0.98 6.82 6.97
C ASN A 60 2.06 5.89 7.54
N PHE A 61 1.72 4.63 7.82
CA PHE A 61 2.69 3.62 8.24
C PHE A 61 3.76 3.40 7.16
N ILE A 62 3.36 3.19 5.90
CA ILE A 62 4.28 3.01 4.77
C ILE A 62 5.20 4.22 4.65
N SER A 63 4.65 5.44 4.58
CA SER A 63 5.45 6.65 4.41
C SER A 63 6.42 6.87 5.56
N THR A 64 6.01 6.58 6.79
CA THR A 64 6.88 6.65 7.96
C THR A 64 8.03 5.65 7.85
N ARG A 65 7.75 4.39 7.51
CA ARG A 65 8.80 3.36 7.36
C ARG A 65 9.77 3.68 6.24
N LEU A 66 9.30 4.17 5.10
CA LEU A 66 10.17 4.58 4.00
C LEU A 66 11.06 5.79 4.36
N THR A 67 10.56 6.71 5.19
CA THR A 67 11.34 7.88 5.61
C THR A 67 12.24 7.63 6.80
N THR A 68 11.83 6.81 7.78
CA THR A 68 12.61 6.58 9.03
C THR A 68 13.47 5.32 9.02
N GLY A 69 13.21 4.39 8.10
CA GLY A 69 13.82 3.05 8.08
C GLY A 69 13.01 2.00 8.85
N CYS A 70 13.27 0.74 8.54
CA CYS A 70 12.66 -0.43 9.18
C CYS A 70 13.63 -1.12 10.14
N SER A 71 14.82 -1.45 9.65
CA SER A 71 15.80 -2.31 10.34
C SER A 71 17.19 -1.69 10.41
N ILE A 72 17.52 -0.76 9.54
CA ILE A 72 18.84 -0.12 9.43
C ILE A 72 18.73 1.40 9.55
N ASP A 73 19.78 2.02 10.05
CA ASP A 73 19.96 3.48 10.02
C ASP A 73 20.44 3.88 8.62
N ARG A 74 19.62 4.62 7.89
CA ARG A 74 19.86 5.04 6.50
C ARG A 74 19.26 6.41 6.22
N PRO A 75 19.71 7.09 5.17
CA PRO A 75 19.04 8.28 4.69
C PRO A 75 17.57 7.99 4.33
N PRO A 76 16.66 8.96 4.54
CA PRO A 76 15.26 8.80 4.20
C PRO A 76 15.06 8.58 2.70
N PHE A 77 14.17 7.66 2.34
CA PHE A 77 13.68 7.54 0.97
C PHE A 77 12.71 8.68 0.63
N LYS A 78 12.65 9.08 -0.62
CA LYS A 78 11.67 10.06 -1.11
C LYS A 78 10.26 9.47 -1.04
N CYS A 79 9.51 9.82 -0.01
CA CYS A 79 8.13 9.38 0.17
C CYS A 79 7.25 10.53 0.62
N LEU A 80 6.09 10.68 -0.02
CA LEU A 80 5.09 11.68 0.30
C LEU A 80 3.73 11.03 0.57
N ASN A 81 3.22 11.22 1.79
CA ASN A 81 1.87 10.80 2.13
C ASN A 81 0.87 11.88 1.70
N ILE A 82 0.07 11.58 0.68
CA ILE A 82 -0.92 12.50 0.11
C ILE A 82 -2.03 12.81 1.13
N ASN A 83 -2.35 11.89 2.06
CA ASN A 83 -3.36 12.13 3.10
C ASN A 83 -3.03 13.28 4.04
N GLN A 84 -1.77 13.73 4.11
CA GLN A 84 -1.39 14.88 4.94
C GLN A 84 -1.90 16.21 4.39
N THR A 85 -2.40 16.24 3.16
CA THR A 85 -3.04 17.42 2.59
C THR A 85 -4.53 17.49 2.93
N SER A 86 -5.03 18.68 3.21
CA SER A 86 -6.34 18.90 3.84
C SER A 86 -7.55 18.76 2.92
N SER A 87 -7.36 18.61 1.60
CA SER A 87 -8.46 18.49 0.65
C SER A 87 -8.07 17.71 -0.59
N PHE A 88 -9.05 17.05 -1.22
CA PHE A 88 -8.86 16.34 -2.47
C PHE A 88 -8.22 17.20 -3.58
N ASN A 89 -8.64 18.45 -3.70
CA ASN A 89 -8.03 19.39 -4.67
C ASN A 89 -6.53 19.59 -4.43
N ALA A 90 -6.10 19.65 -3.16
CA ALA A 90 -4.69 19.78 -2.82
C ALA A 90 -3.94 18.46 -3.10
N GLN A 91 -4.56 17.31 -2.83
CA GLN A 91 -4.03 15.98 -3.13
C GLN A 91 -3.80 15.79 -4.62
N SER A 92 -4.80 16.10 -5.44
CA SER A 92 -4.74 16.01 -6.90
C SER A 92 -3.68 16.93 -7.48
N ARG A 93 -3.58 18.17 -6.99
CA ARG A 93 -2.55 19.11 -7.42
C ARG A 93 -1.15 18.68 -7.03
N LEU A 94 -0.97 18.16 -5.83
CA LEU A 94 0.31 17.65 -5.36
C LEU A 94 0.78 16.49 -6.27
N LEU A 95 -0.09 15.53 -6.57
CA LEU A 95 0.23 14.45 -7.46
C LEU A 95 0.52 14.97 -8.88
N SER A 96 -0.34 15.79 -9.48
CA SER A 96 -0.18 16.29 -10.86
C SER A 96 1.06 17.17 -11.05
N SER A 97 1.50 17.91 -10.02
CA SER A 97 2.60 18.86 -10.14
C SER A 97 3.98 18.30 -9.81
N HIS A 98 4.04 17.15 -9.12
CA HIS A 98 5.30 16.57 -8.63
C HIS A 98 5.55 15.16 -9.16
N SER A 99 4.59 14.57 -9.91
CA SER A 99 4.76 13.23 -10.44
C SER A 99 5.60 13.20 -11.72
N GLU A 100 6.53 12.25 -11.73
CA GLU A 100 7.37 11.91 -12.88
C GLU A 100 7.17 10.43 -13.22
N LYS A 101 7.53 10.03 -14.42
CA LYS A 101 7.37 8.64 -14.91
C LYS A 101 8.08 7.57 -14.04
N SER A 102 9.12 7.96 -13.32
CA SER A 102 9.85 7.08 -12.39
C SER A 102 9.12 6.87 -11.05
N ASP A 103 8.06 7.64 -10.77
CA ASP A 103 7.39 7.63 -9.48
C ASP A 103 6.39 6.47 -9.34
N VAL A 104 6.02 6.21 -8.10
CA VAL A 104 5.04 5.16 -7.75
C VAL A 104 3.93 5.75 -6.90
N LEU A 105 2.69 5.41 -7.21
CA LEU A 105 1.55 5.64 -6.33
C LEU A 105 1.12 4.32 -5.67
N VAL A 106 1.17 4.28 -4.34
CA VAL A 106 0.64 3.20 -3.50
C VAL A 106 -0.70 3.61 -2.94
N THR A 107 -1.77 2.89 -3.27
CA THR A 107 -3.12 3.15 -2.74
C THR A 107 -3.63 2.00 -1.89
N ILE A 108 -4.32 2.33 -0.80
CA ILE A 108 -4.95 1.36 0.11
C ILE A 108 -6.45 1.71 0.22
N CYS A 109 -7.32 0.76 -0.16
CA CYS A 109 -8.78 0.95 -0.21
C CYS A 109 -9.52 -0.24 0.40
N ASN A 110 -10.24 -0.01 1.51
CA ASN A 110 -10.92 -1.05 2.28
C ASN A 110 -12.39 -1.23 1.89
N THR A 111 -12.94 -0.28 1.15
CA THR A 111 -14.33 -0.22 0.71
C THR A 111 -14.36 0.05 -0.79
N ASP A 112 -15.57 0.03 -1.38
CA ASP A 112 -15.74 0.46 -2.76
C ASP A 112 -15.05 1.80 -2.99
N MET A 113 -14.32 1.88 -4.09
CA MET A 113 -13.49 3.04 -4.43
C MET A 113 -14.34 4.31 -4.58
N SER A 114 -13.97 5.36 -3.88
CA SER A 114 -14.61 6.68 -4.05
C SER A 114 -14.24 7.32 -5.39
N ASP A 115 -15.01 8.33 -5.79
CA ASP A 115 -14.69 9.16 -6.95
C ASP A 115 -13.32 9.84 -6.79
N ASP A 116 -12.96 10.24 -5.57
CA ASP A 116 -11.68 10.88 -5.26
C ASP A 116 -10.53 9.92 -5.52
N THR A 117 -10.60 8.69 -5.02
CA THR A 117 -9.57 7.66 -5.28
C THR A 117 -9.49 7.31 -6.76
N SER A 118 -10.63 7.17 -7.44
CA SER A 118 -10.68 6.91 -8.88
C SER A 118 -10.00 8.02 -9.68
N ASN A 119 -10.20 9.29 -9.29
CA ASN A 119 -9.54 10.43 -9.92
C ASN A 119 -8.03 10.47 -9.65
N LEU A 120 -7.57 10.12 -8.44
CA LEU A 120 -6.12 10.01 -8.16
C LEU A 120 -5.46 8.93 -9.02
N LEU A 121 -6.09 7.76 -9.16
CA LEU A 121 -5.60 6.70 -10.02
C LEU A 121 -5.54 7.12 -11.50
N LYS A 122 -6.53 7.90 -11.96
CA LYS A 122 -6.54 8.44 -13.32
C LYS A 122 -5.39 9.43 -13.53
N ILE A 123 -5.16 10.36 -12.60
CA ILE A 123 -4.04 11.30 -12.67
C ILE A 123 -2.70 10.53 -12.72
N ALA A 124 -2.53 9.53 -11.85
CA ALA A 124 -1.33 8.72 -11.82
C ALA A 124 -1.10 7.97 -13.14
N ASN A 125 -2.17 7.42 -13.73
CA ASN A 125 -2.10 6.74 -15.01
C ASN A 125 -1.77 7.71 -16.16
N ASP A 126 -2.39 8.88 -16.20
CA ASP A 126 -2.14 9.92 -17.21
C ASP A 126 -0.70 10.46 -17.13
N SER A 127 -0.08 10.40 -15.94
CA SER A 127 1.32 10.74 -15.70
C SER A 127 2.29 9.56 -15.83
N GLU A 128 1.82 8.39 -16.26
CA GLU A 128 2.58 7.14 -16.42
C GLU A 128 3.29 6.65 -15.14
N LEU A 129 2.71 6.91 -13.96
CA LEU A 129 3.22 6.37 -12.70
C LEU A 129 3.00 4.86 -12.64
N SER A 130 3.93 4.17 -11.98
CA SER A 130 3.67 2.80 -11.54
C SER A 130 2.65 2.78 -10.40
N LEU A 131 1.74 1.80 -10.42
CA LEU A 131 0.63 1.72 -9.48
C LEU A 131 0.70 0.45 -8.64
N ILE A 132 0.60 0.60 -7.32
CA ILE A 132 0.45 -0.50 -6.37
C ILE A 132 -0.84 -0.28 -5.61
N ASN A 133 -1.80 -1.19 -5.77
CA ASN A 133 -3.10 -1.11 -5.12
C ASN A 133 -3.26 -2.25 -4.13
N ILE A 134 -3.49 -1.93 -2.85
CA ILE A 134 -3.94 -2.88 -1.82
C ILE A 134 -5.44 -2.63 -1.63
N MET A 135 -6.28 -3.60 -1.96
CA MET A 135 -7.73 -3.42 -1.95
C MET A 135 -8.46 -4.64 -1.37
N ALA A 136 -9.62 -4.41 -0.77
CA ALA A 136 -10.44 -5.45 -0.14
C ALA A 136 -11.80 -5.65 -0.80
N PHE A 137 -11.91 -5.35 -2.09
CA PHE A 137 -13.15 -5.50 -2.87
C PHE A 137 -12.86 -5.83 -4.33
N ASP A 138 -13.84 -6.43 -5.00
CA ASP A 138 -13.75 -6.71 -6.43
C ASP A 138 -14.06 -5.46 -7.24
N ASN A 139 -13.05 -4.81 -7.75
CA ASN A 139 -13.25 -3.67 -8.63
C ASN A 139 -13.41 -4.12 -10.09
N LYS A 140 -14.65 -4.31 -10.51
CA LYS A 140 -15.01 -4.68 -11.89
C LYS A 140 -14.77 -3.54 -12.89
N ASN A 141 -14.59 -2.31 -12.42
CA ASN A 141 -14.45 -1.11 -13.26
C ASN A 141 -12.99 -0.74 -13.53
N LEU A 142 -12.03 -1.27 -12.77
CA LEU A 142 -10.62 -1.15 -13.10
C LEU A 142 -10.26 -2.28 -14.08
N SER A 143 -10.53 -2.06 -15.37
CA SER A 143 -10.05 -2.98 -16.41
C SER A 143 -8.53 -3.08 -16.28
N GLN A 144 -8.04 -4.31 -16.10
CA GLN A 144 -6.60 -4.58 -15.90
C GLN A 144 -5.75 -4.12 -17.09
N SER A 145 -6.39 -3.81 -18.23
CA SER A 145 -5.73 -3.51 -19.51
C SER A 145 -5.34 -2.04 -19.71
N GLU A 146 -5.76 -1.12 -18.83
CA GLU A 146 -5.62 0.32 -19.09
C GLU A 146 -4.65 1.05 -18.16
N LEU A 147 -4.12 0.39 -17.12
CA LEU A 147 -3.23 1.04 -16.15
C LEU A 147 -1.77 0.65 -16.37
N TYR A 148 -0.93 1.66 -16.49
CA TYR A 148 0.52 1.51 -16.66
C TYR A 148 1.14 0.80 -15.44
N ASN A 149 1.98 -0.20 -15.69
CA ASN A 149 2.79 -0.94 -14.70
C ASN A 149 2.11 -1.13 -13.32
N LYS A 150 1.11 -2.02 -13.25
CA LYS A 150 0.22 -2.16 -12.08
C LYS A 150 0.41 -3.47 -11.34
N VAL A 151 0.52 -3.37 -10.02
CA VAL A 151 0.36 -4.49 -9.07
C VAL A 151 -0.89 -4.29 -8.24
N THR A 152 -1.69 -5.34 -8.08
CA THR A 152 -2.88 -5.33 -7.21
C THR A 152 -2.82 -6.48 -6.23
N ILE A 153 -2.84 -6.18 -4.94
CA ILE A 153 -2.99 -7.14 -3.85
C ILE A 153 -4.46 -7.07 -3.40
N ASN A 154 -5.23 -8.10 -3.79
CA ASN A 154 -6.66 -8.13 -3.51
C ASN A 154 -6.96 -8.95 -2.26
N LEU A 155 -7.31 -8.29 -1.17
CA LEU A 155 -7.63 -8.84 0.14
C LEU A 155 -9.12 -9.19 0.28
N ASN A 156 -9.85 -9.28 -0.83
CA ASN A 156 -11.26 -9.69 -0.80
C ASN A 156 -11.41 -11.05 -0.12
N GLY A 157 -12.36 -11.15 0.81
CA GLY A 157 -12.56 -12.35 1.63
C GLY A 157 -11.89 -12.31 3.01
N ILE A 158 -10.98 -11.39 3.28
CA ILE A 158 -10.48 -11.14 4.64
C ILE A 158 -11.56 -10.40 5.44
N SER A 159 -11.79 -10.82 6.69
CA SER A 159 -12.79 -10.20 7.56
C SER A 159 -12.41 -8.74 7.86
N LYS A 160 -13.43 -7.85 7.97
CA LYS A 160 -13.20 -6.43 8.29
C LYS A 160 -12.38 -6.23 9.57
N SER A 161 -12.54 -7.10 10.57
CA SER A 161 -11.80 -7.05 11.83
C SER A 161 -10.30 -7.33 11.68
N ALA A 162 -9.91 -8.08 10.66
CA ALA A 162 -8.52 -8.46 10.39
C ALA A 162 -7.90 -7.67 9.22
N LEU A 163 -8.68 -6.86 8.51
CA LEU A 163 -8.24 -6.22 7.28
C LEU A 163 -7.08 -5.25 7.49
N ILE A 164 -7.18 -4.35 8.47
CA ILE A 164 -6.10 -3.41 8.79
C ILE A 164 -4.83 -4.15 9.22
N LEU A 165 -4.96 -5.26 9.96
CA LEU A 165 -3.82 -6.10 10.31
C LEU A 165 -3.15 -6.65 9.06
N ALA A 166 -3.93 -7.19 8.12
CA ALA A 166 -3.44 -7.72 6.85
C ALA A 166 -2.67 -6.66 6.05
N GLU A 167 -3.23 -5.46 5.94
CA GLU A 167 -2.63 -4.33 5.23
C GLU A 167 -1.33 -3.86 5.87
N ILE A 168 -1.29 -3.77 7.20
CA ILE A 168 -0.09 -3.42 7.97
C ILE A 168 1.00 -4.50 7.78
N GLU A 169 0.66 -5.79 7.83
CA GLU A 169 1.63 -6.88 7.65
C GLU A 169 2.22 -6.90 6.24
N ILE A 170 1.40 -6.72 5.21
CA ILE A 170 1.86 -6.57 3.82
C ILE A 170 2.79 -5.36 3.70
N SER A 171 2.36 -4.22 4.22
CA SER A 171 3.14 -2.98 4.15
C SER A 171 4.47 -3.10 4.89
N ARG A 172 4.47 -3.74 6.06
CA ARG A 172 5.68 -4.03 6.84
C ARG A 172 6.64 -4.91 6.04
N CYS A 173 6.13 -5.97 5.44
CA CYS A 173 6.91 -6.89 4.62
C CYS A 173 7.53 -6.17 3.42
N ILE A 174 6.73 -5.41 2.66
CA ILE A 174 7.21 -4.62 1.51
C ILE A 174 8.32 -3.66 1.94
N CYS A 175 8.10 -2.86 3.00
CA CYS A 175 9.09 -1.88 3.46
C CYS A 175 10.41 -2.53 3.90
N SER A 176 10.36 -3.69 4.60
CA SER A 176 11.57 -4.41 5.00
C SER A 176 12.31 -4.98 3.79
N LEU A 177 11.61 -5.61 2.85
CA LEU A 177 12.21 -6.19 1.65
C LEU A 177 12.81 -5.14 0.71
N ILE A 178 12.27 -3.90 0.68
CA ILE A 178 12.88 -2.79 -0.05
C ILE A 178 14.27 -2.46 0.54
N GLU A 179 14.40 -2.41 1.87
CA GLU A 179 15.71 -2.19 2.51
C GLU A 179 16.69 -3.31 2.19
N GLU A 180 16.26 -4.56 2.28
CA GLU A 180 17.07 -5.73 1.92
C GLU A 180 17.49 -5.68 0.45
N SER A 181 16.56 -5.35 -0.46
CA SER A 181 16.82 -5.27 -1.90
C SER A 181 17.82 -4.17 -2.27
N ILE A 182 17.76 -3.01 -1.61
CA ILE A 182 18.60 -1.85 -1.95
C ILE A 182 19.96 -1.91 -1.25
N PHE A 183 20.03 -2.38 -0.02
CA PHE A 183 21.22 -2.34 0.81
C PHE A 183 21.90 -3.71 1.03
N GLY A 184 21.22 -4.82 0.67
CA GLY A 184 21.77 -6.17 0.78
C GLY A 184 21.91 -6.68 2.21
N VAL A 185 21.04 -6.27 3.12
CA VAL A 185 21.07 -6.58 4.57
C VAL A 185 20.05 -7.63 4.94
#